data_30ffcf98a6dab87bc23546cbf322b943
#
_entry.id   30ffcf98a6dab87bc23546cbf322b943
#
_cell.length_a   1.000
_cell.length_b   1.000
_cell.length_c   1.000
_cell.angle_alpha   90.00
_cell.angle_beta   90.00
_cell.angle_gamma   90.00
#
_symmetry.space_group_name_H-M   'P 1'
#
loop_
_entity.id
_entity.type
_entity.pdbx_description
1 polymer ?
#
loop_
_entity_poly.entity_id
_entity_poly.type
_entity_poly.pdbx_seq_one_letter_code
_entity_poly.pdbx_strand_id
1 'polypeptide(L)'
;MADRRLKDFLDMIAAEKGAAPNTVAAYRRDVLQFLAFFGRDCALAEEDDVAAFVRDLGNRGFAPRSMARKLSAVKEFYKFLYSEDEIKTNPAAGVLSPRQEKPLPKFLSAGEIKRLLLAAEEETDFAHCRLKAMLALMYACGLRVSELVALP
;
A
#
# COMPACT_ATOMS: atom_id res chain seq x y z
N MET A 1 -18.57 -10.38 14.62
CA MET A 1 -18.63 -8.92 14.72
C MET A 1 -17.45 -8.23 14.01
N ALA A 2 -16.21 -8.63 14.22
CA ALA A 2 -15.05 -8.02 13.54
C ALA A 2 -15.14 -8.03 11.99
N ASP A 3 -15.72 -9.05 11.41
CA ASP A 3 -15.85 -9.21 9.95
C ASP A 3 -16.81 -8.17 9.32
N ARG A 4 -17.89 -7.81 10.03
CA ARG A 4 -18.83 -6.77 9.60
C ARG A 4 -18.18 -5.38 9.63
N ARG A 5 -17.54 -5.03 10.75
CA ARG A 5 -16.86 -3.73 10.93
C ARG A 5 -15.77 -3.51 9.86
N LEU A 6 -15.00 -4.57 9.57
CA LEU A 6 -13.99 -4.51 8.52
C LEU A 6 -14.63 -4.32 7.14
N LYS A 7 -15.73 -5.01 6.85
CA LYS A 7 -16.45 -4.85 5.58
C LYS A 7 -16.96 -3.41 5.43
N ASP A 8 -17.68 -2.89 6.42
CA ASP A 8 -18.26 -1.54 6.41
C ASP A 8 -17.14 -0.48 6.22
N PHE A 9 -15.99 -0.66 6.88
CA PHE A 9 -14.80 0.16 6.68
C PHE A 9 -14.27 0.12 5.23
N LEU A 10 -14.17 -1.07 4.63
CA LEU A 10 -13.67 -1.21 3.26
C LEU A 10 -14.65 -0.64 2.24
N ASP A 11 -15.95 -0.78 2.47
CA ASP A 11 -17.00 -0.20 1.64
C ASP A 11 -16.94 1.34 1.70
N MET A 12 -16.72 1.92 2.88
CA MET A 12 -16.49 3.38 3.04
C MET A 12 -15.24 3.84 2.29
N ILE A 13 -14.11 3.13 2.44
CA ILE A 13 -12.85 3.48 1.73
C ILE A 13 -13.05 3.44 0.21
N ALA A 14 -13.80 2.47 -0.30
CA ALA A 14 -14.08 2.34 -1.72
C ALA A 14 -15.05 3.43 -2.23
N ALA A 15 -16.17 3.64 -1.51
CA ALA A 15 -17.25 4.51 -1.96
C ALA A 15 -16.94 6.00 -1.70
N GLU A 16 -16.52 6.36 -0.48
CA GLU A 16 -16.37 7.77 -0.10
C GLU A 16 -15.00 8.34 -0.45
N LYS A 17 -13.93 7.53 -0.31
CA LYS A 17 -12.56 7.97 -0.63
C LYS A 17 -12.13 7.64 -2.06
N GLY A 18 -12.96 6.97 -2.84
CA GLY A 18 -12.65 6.60 -4.22
C GLY A 18 -11.36 5.79 -4.36
N ALA A 19 -11.03 4.98 -3.36
CA ALA A 19 -9.77 4.25 -3.32
C ALA A 19 -9.71 3.18 -4.41
N ALA A 20 -8.57 3.11 -5.12
CA ALA A 20 -8.34 2.07 -6.12
C ALA A 20 -8.46 0.66 -5.51
N PRO A 21 -8.92 -0.35 -6.28
CA PRO A 21 -9.09 -1.73 -5.78
C PRO A 21 -7.86 -2.29 -5.06
N ASN A 22 -6.66 -2.01 -5.57
CA ASN A 22 -5.40 -2.42 -4.95
C ASN A 22 -5.17 -1.77 -3.57
N THR A 23 -5.62 -0.54 -3.39
CA THR A 23 -5.56 0.16 -2.10
C THR A 23 -6.49 -0.50 -1.10
N VAL A 24 -7.74 -0.75 -1.47
CA VAL A 24 -8.73 -1.45 -0.63
C VAL A 24 -8.22 -2.83 -0.22
N ALA A 25 -7.67 -3.60 -1.17
CA ALA A 25 -7.08 -4.90 -0.90
C ALA A 25 -5.86 -4.83 0.05
N ALA A 26 -5.05 -3.77 -0.05
CA ALA A 26 -3.93 -3.54 0.85
C ALA A 26 -4.41 -3.21 2.28
N TYR A 27 -5.39 -2.31 2.42
CA TYR A 27 -6.00 -1.97 3.71
C TYR A 27 -6.62 -3.21 4.36
N ARG A 28 -7.38 -4.00 3.60
CA ARG A 28 -7.95 -5.25 4.08
C ARG A 28 -6.89 -6.19 4.67
N ARG A 29 -5.81 -6.43 3.95
CA ARG A 29 -4.71 -7.31 4.42
C ARG A 29 -4.04 -6.79 5.68
N ASP A 30 -3.82 -5.48 5.76
CA ASP A 30 -3.11 -4.88 6.89
C ASP A 30 -3.97 -4.85 8.15
N VAL A 31 -5.26 -4.51 8.04
CA VAL A 31 -6.20 -4.56 9.17
C VAL A 31 -6.42 -5.99 9.63
N LEU A 32 -6.61 -6.96 8.72
CA LEU A 32 -6.73 -8.37 9.08
C LEU A 32 -5.48 -8.89 9.82
N GLN A 33 -4.28 -8.45 9.44
CA GLN A 33 -3.06 -8.82 10.14
C GLN A 33 -3.04 -8.28 11.57
N PHE A 34 -3.51 -7.05 11.78
CA PHE A 34 -3.64 -6.49 13.12
C PHE A 34 -4.69 -7.25 13.94
N LEU A 35 -5.87 -7.51 13.38
CA LEU A 35 -6.94 -8.23 14.06
C LEU A 35 -6.52 -9.66 14.47
N ALA A 36 -5.77 -10.34 13.60
CA ALA A 36 -5.20 -11.65 13.90
C ALA A 36 -4.12 -11.60 15.00
N PHE A 37 -3.31 -10.55 15.04
CA PHE A 37 -2.33 -10.33 16.10
C PHE A 37 -3.02 -10.07 17.44
N PHE A 38 -4.03 -9.20 17.43
CA PHE A 38 -4.75 -8.81 18.63
C PHE A 38 -5.61 -9.94 19.21
N GLY A 39 -6.27 -10.73 18.37
CA GLY A 39 -6.99 -11.96 18.74
C GLY A 39 -8.24 -11.79 19.61
N ARG A 40 -8.66 -10.53 19.86
CA ARG A 40 -9.86 -10.17 20.65
C ARG A 40 -10.80 -9.28 19.84
N ASP A 41 -11.94 -8.87 20.42
CA ASP A 41 -12.81 -7.89 19.77
C ASP A 41 -12.07 -6.55 19.60
N CYS A 42 -12.00 -6.05 18.37
CA CYS A 42 -11.27 -4.82 18.02
C CYS A 42 -11.76 -3.59 18.80
N ALA A 43 -13.00 -3.60 19.31
CA ALA A 43 -13.53 -2.53 20.14
C ALA A 43 -12.87 -2.44 21.54
N LEU A 44 -12.18 -3.50 21.96
CA LEU A 44 -11.50 -3.58 23.26
C LEU A 44 -10.01 -3.21 23.18
N ALA A 45 -9.52 -2.80 21.99
CA ALA A 45 -8.12 -2.46 21.83
C ALA A 45 -7.79 -1.13 22.51
N GLU A 46 -6.63 -1.12 23.14
CA GLU A 46 -6.01 0.05 23.77
C GLU A 46 -4.79 0.53 22.98
N GLU A 47 -4.26 1.70 23.30
CA GLU A 47 -3.10 2.28 22.64
C GLU A 47 -1.88 1.34 22.70
N ASP A 48 -1.68 0.67 23.85
CA ASP A 48 -0.60 -0.28 24.06
C ASP A 48 -0.70 -1.52 23.15
N ASP A 49 -1.90 -1.96 22.78
CA ASP A 49 -2.10 -3.07 21.86
C ASP A 49 -1.65 -2.69 20.43
N VAL A 50 -2.00 -1.49 19.99
CA VAL A 50 -1.56 -0.98 18.68
C VAL A 50 -0.04 -0.75 18.67
N ALA A 51 0.51 -0.21 19.76
CA ALA A 51 1.95 -0.04 19.90
C ALA A 51 2.68 -1.40 19.94
N ALA A 52 2.10 -2.42 20.61
CA ALA A 52 2.64 -3.78 20.62
C ALA A 52 2.65 -4.41 19.23
N PHE A 53 1.61 -4.19 18.42
CA PHE A 53 1.59 -4.63 17.04
C PHE A 53 2.74 -4.03 16.22
N VAL A 54 3.00 -2.73 16.36
CA VAL A 54 4.11 -2.07 15.66
C VAL A 54 5.46 -2.65 16.10
N ARG A 55 5.63 -2.93 17.40
CA ARG A 55 6.83 -3.60 17.93
C ARG A 55 7.00 -5.01 17.36
N ASP A 56 5.91 -5.80 17.30
CA ASP A 56 5.92 -7.15 16.70
C ASP A 56 6.36 -7.10 15.23
N LEU A 57 5.84 -6.17 14.45
CA LEU A 57 6.27 -5.99 13.06
C LEU A 57 7.78 -5.72 12.97
N GLY A 58 8.32 -4.90 13.87
CA GLY A 58 9.76 -4.63 13.96
C GLY A 58 10.58 -5.88 14.29
N ASN A 59 10.15 -6.64 15.30
CA ASN A 59 10.80 -7.90 15.71
C ASN A 59 10.77 -8.96 14.59
N ARG A 60 9.77 -8.93 13.73
CA ARG A 60 9.65 -9.79 12.54
C ARG A 60 10.43 -9.28 11.32
N GLY A 61 11.19 -8.19 11.47
CA GLY A 61 12.06 -7.67 10.42
C GLY A 61 11.35 -6.89 9.31
N PHE A 62 10.13 -6.38 9.53
CA PHE A 62 9.49 -5.54 8.52
C PHE A 62 10.22 -4.21 8.35
N ALA A 63 10.39 -3.79 7.09
CA ALA A 63 10.97 -2.49 6.80
C ALA A 63 10.12 -1.33 7.37
N PRO A 64 10.73 -0.24 7.86
CA PRO A 64 10.01 0.89 8.47
C PRO A 64 8.88 1.46 7.61
N ARG A 65 9.07 1.52 6.31
CA ARG A 65 8.04 1.95 5.35
C ARG A 65 6.82 1.00 5.34
N SER A 66 7.05 -0.30 5.42
CA SER A 66 5.97 -1.30 5.47
C SER A 66 5.22 -1.23 6.79
N MET A 67 5.94 -1.05 7.90
CA MET A 67 5.34 -0.88 9.24
C MET A 67 4.46 0.37 9.29
N ALA A 68 4.96 1.50 8.77
CA ALA A 68 4.21 2.75 8.73
C ALA A 68 2.94 2.65 7.86
N ARG A 69 3.01 1.97 6.71
CA ARG A 69 1.83 1.72 5.87
C ARG A 69 0.78 0.89 6.61
N LYS A 70 1.20 -0.19 7.29
CA LYS A 70 0.32 -1.04 8.10
C LYS A 70 -0.32 -0.27 9.25
N LEU A 71 0.47 0.51 9.97
CA LEU A 71 -0.05 1.38 11.03
C LEU A 71 -1.05 2.40 10.48
N SER A 72 -0.80 2.97 9.28
CA SER A 72 -1.75 3.90 8.65
C SER A 72 -3.09 3.23 8.36
N ALA A 73 -3.09 1.97 7.90
CA ALA A 73 -4.33 1.21 7.68
C ALA A 73 -5.10 0.98 9.00
N VAL A 74 -4.40 0.63 10.07
CA VAL A 74 -4.99 0.44 11.41
C VAL A 74 -5.54 1.77 11.95
N LYS A 75 -4.82 2.89 11.77
CA LYS A 75 -5.29 4.22 12.16
C LYS A 75 -6.57 4.63 11.44
N GLU A 76 -6.65 4.42 10.13
CA GLU A 76 -7.85 4.71 9.35
C GLU A 76 -9.03 3.83 9.77
N PHE A 77 -8.77 2.55 10.07
CA PHE A 77 -9.79 1.64 10.59
C PHE A 77 -10.36 2.10 11.93
N TYR A 78 -9.50 2.44 12.89
CA TYR A 78 -9.96 2.95 14.19
C TYR A 78 -10.57 4.35 14.12
N LYS A 79 -10.13 5.19 13.20
CA LYS A 79 -10.77 6.47 12.92
C LYS A 79 -12.21 6.27 12.41
N PHE A 80 -12.41 5.29 11.52
CA PHE A 80 -13.74 4.91 11.04
C PHE A 80 -14.60 4.40 12.20
N LEU A 81 -14.14 3.44 13.00
CA LEU A 81 -14.91 2.92 14.14
C LEU A 81 -15.29 4.03 15.15
N TYR A 82 -14.40 5.00 15.34
CA TYR A 82 -14.67 6.15 16.20
C TYR A 82 -15.72 7.10 15.60
N SER A 83 -15.70 7.33 14.29
CA SER A 83 -16.68 8.17 13.59
C SER A 83 -18.09 7.56 13.53
N GLU A 84 -18.16 6.21 13.58
CA GLU A 84 -19.42 5.47 13.62
C GLU A 84 -19.94 5.21 15.06
N ASP A 85 -19.34 5.84 16.07
CA ASP A 85 -19.67 5.64 17.50
C ASP A 85 -19.56 4.17 17.98
N GLU A 86 -18.82 3.33 17.24
CA GLU A 86 -18.58 1.91 17.61
C GLU A 86 -17.58 1.78 18.77
N ILE A 87 -16.76 2.82 18.98
CA ILE A 87 -15.79 2.93 20.07
C ILE A 87 -15.79 4.35 20.64
N LYS A 88 -15.52 4.48 21.94
CA LYS A 88 -15.52 5.78 22.64
C LYS A 88 -14.18 6.52 22.54
N THR A 89 -13.10 5.80 22.31
CA THR A 89 -11.74 6.34 22.21
C THR A 89 -11.01 5.68 21.04
N ASN A 90 -10.18 6.43 20.33
CA ASN A 90 -9.40 5.90 19.23
C ASN A 90 -8.03 5.39 19.74
N PRO A 91 -7.78 4.06 19.82
CA PRO A 91 -6.55 3.52 20.38
C PRO A 91 -5.33 3.72 19.47
N ALA A 92 -5.53 4.11 18.21
CA ALA A 92 -4.43 4.32 17.29
C ALA A 92 -3.99 5.79 17.17
N ALA A 93 -4.71 6.73 17.83
CA ALA A 93 -4.46 8.15 17.64
C ALA A 93 -3.05 8.59 18.10
N GLY A 94 -2.63 8.15 19.29
CA GLY A 94 -1.35 8.51 19.91
C GLY A 94 -0.15 7.73 19.40
N VAL A 95 -0.36 6.60 18.73
CA VAL A 95 0.75 5.73 18.30
C VAL A 95 1.62 6.38 17.22
N LEU A 96 2.90 6.54 17.49
CA LEU A 96 3.83 7.17 16.57
C LEU A 96 4.20 6.22 15.40
N SER A 97 4.23 6.78 14.19
CA SER A 97 4.73 6.04 13.03
C SER A 97 6.24 5.84 13.11
N PRO A 98 6.74 4.66 12.73
CA PRO A 98 8.17 4.42 12.60
C PRO A 98 8.82 5.47 11.70
N ARG A 99 9.99 5.95 12.11
CA ARG A 99 10.76 6.92 11.31
C ARG A 99 11.15 6.29 9.99
N GLN A 100 10.77 6.93 8.89
CA GLN A 100 11.12 6.49 7.55
C GLN A 100 12.27 7.35 7.02
N GLU A 101 13.28 6.69 6.50
CA GLU A 101 14.22 7.37 5.62
C GLU A 101 13.51 7.67 4.30
N LYS A 102 13.67 8.89 3.81
CA LYS A 102 13.18 9.28 2.47
C LYS A 102 14.35 9.10 1.50
N PRO A 103 14.52 7.93 0.88
CA PRO A 103 15.56 7.77 -0.12
C PRO A 103 15.30 8.72 -1.28
N LEU A 104 16.36 9.27 -1.84
CA LEU A 104 16.25 10.06 -3.06
C LEU A 104 15.61 9.20 -4.16
N PRO A 105 14.73 9.80 -4.99
CA PRO A 105 14.15 9.09 -6.12
C PRO A 105 15.26 8.54 -7.02
N LYS A 106 15.17 7.25 -7.34
CA LYS A 106 16.03 6.64 -8.35
C LYS A 106 15.48 6.99 -9.72
N PHE A 107 16.26 7.61 -10.55
CA PHE A 107 15.92 7.93 -11.93
C PHE A 107 17.00 7.39 -12.88
N LEU A 108 16.59 7.13 -14.10
CA LEU A 108 17.52 6.79 -15.17
C LEU A 108 18.02 8.07 -15.84
N SER A 109 19.32 8.17 -16.08
CA SER A 109 19.89 9.23 -16.90
C SER A 109 19.48 9.07 -18.38
N ALA A 110 19.55 10.14 -19.15
CA ALA A 110 19.28 10.07 -20.59
C ALA A 110 20.17 9.05 -21.31
N GLY A 111 21.43 8.90 -20.86
CA GLY A 111 22.35 7.91 -21.40
C GLY A 111 21.94 6.47 -21.09
N GLU A 112 21.38 6.21 -19.91
CA GLU A 112 20.87 4.89 -19.53
C GLU A 112 19.59 4.54 -20.30
N ILE A 113 18.69 5.52 -20.48
CA ILE A 113 17.49 5.34 -21.31
C ILE A 113 17.86 5.03 -22.75
N LYS A 114 18.84 5.76 -23.32
CA LYS A 114 19.32 5.51 -24.67
C LYS A 114 19.89 4.09 -24.82
N ARG A 115 20.72 3.62 -23.86
CA ARG A 115 21.25 2.26 -23.85
C ARG A 115 20.15 1.21 -23.76
N LEU A 116 19.14 1.45 -22.93
CA LEU A 116 17.99 0.55 -22.79
C LEU A 116 17.21 0.40 -24.11
N LEU A 117 16.96 1.51 -24.81
CA LEU A 117 16.28 1.51 -26.10
C LEU A 117 17.11 0.81 -27.19
N LEU A 118 18.42 1.06 -27.24
CA LEU A 118 19.32 0.40 -28.19
C LEU A 118 19.40 -1.12 -27.94
N ALA A 119 19.51 -1.56 -26.70
CA ALA A 119 19.51 -2.98 -26.37
C ALA A 119 18.23 -3.71 -26.82
N ALA A 120 17.08 -3.01 -26.86
CA ALA A 120 15.84 -3.56 -27.39
C ALA A 120 15.78 -3.61 -28.93
N GLU A 121 16.80 -3.08 -29.62
CA GLU A 121 16.91 -3.10 -31.09
C GLU A 121 17.76 -4.26 -31.64
N GLU A 122 18.55 -4.93 -30.81
CA GLU A 122 19.53 -5.93 -31.22
C GLU A 122 18.91 -7.19 -31.81
N GLU A 123 17.68 -7.53 -31.47
CA GLU A 123 16.96 -8.68 -32.00
C GLU A 123 15.66 -8.29 -32.68
N THR A 124 15.27 -9.01 -33.75
CA THR A 124 14.15 -8.69 -34.64
C THR A 124 12.97 -9.64 -34.51
N ASP A 125 12.95 -10.47 -33.47
CA ASP A 125 11.80 -11.32 -33.22
C ASP A 125 10.58 -10.52 -32.71
N PHE A 126 9.41 -11.14 -32.74
CA PHE A 126 8.17 -10.49 -32.32
C PHE A 126 8.21 -9.99 -30.87
N ALA A 127 8.88 -10.71 -29.97
CA ALA A 127 8.96 -10.33 -28.55
C ALA A 127 9.80 -9.05 -28.37
N HIS A 128 10.91 -8.94 -29.10
CA HIS A 128 11.78 -7.75 -29.06
C HIS A 128 11.14 -6.54 -29.75
N CYS A 129 10.46 -6.74 -30.87
CA CYS A 129 9.68 -5.66 -31.51
C CYS A 129 8.60 -5.11 -30.57
N ARG A 130 7.89 -6.00 -29.87
CA ARG A 130 6.90 -5.60 -28.86
C ARG A 130 7.56 -4.86 -27.70
N LEU A 131 8.67 -5.38 -27.14
CA LEU A 131 9.38 -4.73 -26.05
C LEU A 131 9.85 -3.32 -26.42
N LYS A 132 10.42 -3.17 -27.63
CA LYS A 132 10.84 -1.86 -28.17
C LYS A 132 9.66 -0.88 -28.24
N ALA A 133 8.52 -1.31 -28.78
CA ALA A 133 7.33 -0.48 -28.87
C ALA A 133 6.82 -0.07 -27.46
N MET A 134 6.81 -1.00 -26.52
CA MET A 134 6.42 -0.73 -25.13
C MET A 134 7.35 0.28 -24.46
N LEU A 135 8.66 0.12 -24.58
CA LEU A 135 9.64 1.05 -24.02
C LEU A 135 9.54 2.45 -24.65
N ALA A 136 9.35 2.52 -25.96
CA ALA A 136 9.18 3.78 -26.67
C ALA A 136 7.91 4.51 -26.20
N LEU A 137 6.79 3.81 -26.07
CA LEU A 137 5.54 4.37 -25.55
C LEU A 137 5.66 4.85 -24.10
N MET A 138 6.29 4.04 -23.23
CA MET A 138 6.52 4.45 -21.83
C MET A 138 7.37 5.72 -21.77
N TYR A 139 8.42 5.82 -22.56
CA TYR A 139 9.29 6.98 -22.55
C TYR A 139 8.62 8.22 -23.15
N ALA A 140 7.92 8.07 -24.28
CA ALA A 140 7.27 9.19 -24.96
C ALA A 140 6.06 9.74 -24.22
N CYS A 141 5.24 8.87 -23.61
CA CYS A 141 3.97 9.23 -22.98
C CYS A 141 4.02 9.25 -21.45
N GLY A 142 5.13 8.81 -20.84
CA GLY A 142 5.23 8.72 -19.38
C GLY A 142 4.28 7.69 -18.75
N LEU A 143 3.86 6.67 -19.49
CA LEU A 143 2.93 5.65 -19.04
C LEU A 143 3.53 4.79 -17.92
N ARG A 144 2.70 4.44 -16.94
CA ARG A 144 3.04 3.37 -16.00
C ARG A 144 2.91 2.01 -16.67
N VAL A 145 3.66 1.01 -16.18
CA VAL A 145 3.58 -0.36 -16.72
C VAL A 145 2.14 -0.89 -16.72
N SER A 146 1.37 -0.63 -15.65
CA SER A 146 -0.04 -1.04 -15.56
C SER A 146 -0.95 -0.36 -16.59
N GLU A 147 -0.67 0.88 -16.94
CA GLU A 147 -1.39 1.62 -17.98
C GLU A 147 -1.02 1.09 -19.37
N LEU A 148 0.27 0.85 -19.60
CA LEU A 148 0.76 0.31 -20.87
C LEU A 148 0.18 -1.07 -21.19
N VAL A 149 0.17 -2.01 -20.21
CA VAL A 149 -0.34 -3.37 -20.45
C VAL A 149 -1.87 -3.44 -20.50
N ALA A 150 -2.56 -2.38 -20.11
CA ALA A 150 -4.01 -2.25 -20.23
C ALA A 150 -4.45 -1.60 -21.56
N LEU A 151 -3.52 -1.17 -22.40
CA LEU A 151 -3.86 -0.68 -23.74
C LEU A 151 -4.46 -1.81 -24.60
N PRO A 152 -5.48 -1.51 -25.41
CA PRO A 152 -6.16 -2.47 -26.27
C PRO A 152 -5.24 -3.00 -27.37
#